data_f1080b16d7465c40e1eb9493324d68ec
#
_entry.id   f1080b16d7465c40e1eb9493324d68ec
#
_cell.length_a   1.000
_cell.length_b   1.000
_cell.length_c   1.000
_cell.angle_alpha   90.00
_cell.angle_beta   90.00
_cell.angle_gamma   90.00
#
_symmetry.space_group_name_H-M   'P 1'
#
loop_
_entity.id
_entity.type
_entity.pdbx_description
1 polymer ?
#
loop_
_entity_poly.entity_id
_entity_poly.type
_entity_poly.pdbx_seq_one_letter_code
_entity_poly.pdbx_strand_id
1 'polypeptide(L)'
;GSEMCIETGDTIEETIDYLVAAGKKVGVVKVRLYRPFSAEALINAIPETVKQISVLDRTKEPGALGEPLYQDVCSALTEAGRIPLVLAGRYGLSSKDVTPAQVVAVFDNMKGEKKNHFTVGIIDDVSMTSIEVGAEPEVTDESTISCKFWGLGSDGTVGANKNSIKIIGDHTDKYAQAYFCLLYTSPS
;
A
#
# COMPACT_ATOMS: atom_id res chain seq x y z
N GLY A 1 -5.10 -11.31 -9.11
CA GLY A 1 -4.04 -10.51 -8.50
C GLY A 1 -3.23 -11.37 -7.55
N SER A 2 -1.95 -11.07 -7.35
CA SER A 2 -1.14 -11.77 -6.36
C SER A 2 -1.63 -11.42 -4.95
N GLU A 3 -1.51 -12.34 -3.99
CA GLU A 3 -1.87 -12.11 -2.59
C GLU A 3 -1.19 -10.86 -2.00
N MET A 4 0.04 -10.56 -2.41
CA MET A 4 0.77 -9.36 -2.01
C MET A 4 0.06 -8.03 -2.33
N CYS A 5 -0.78 -7.96 -3.37
CA CYS A 5 -1.53 -6.75 -3.68
C CYS A 5 -2.72 -6.54 -2.72
N ILE A 6 -3.22 -7.62 -2.12
CA ILE A 6 -4.30 -7.57 -1.13
C ILE A 6 -3.75 -7.02 0.19
N GLU A 7 -2.63 -7.58 0.67
CA GLU A 7 -1.96 -7.14 1.91
C GLU A 7 -1.60 -5.65 1.90
N THR A 8 -1.01 -5.17 0.79
CA THR A 8 -0.69 -3.74 0.63
C THR A 8 -1.94 -2.87 0.73
N GLY A 9 -3.05 -3.33 0.15
CA GLY A 9 -4.33 -2.63 0.21
C GLY A 9 -4.87 -2.50 1.62
N ASP A 10 -4.75 -3.54 2.41
CA ASP A 10 -5.23 -3.58 3.79
C ASP A 10 -4.37 -2.69 4.71
N THR A 11 -3.05 -2.74 4.58
CA THR A 11 -2.14 -1.84 5.30
C THR A 11 -2.45 -0.35 5.02
N ILE A 12 -2.78 -0.02 3.76
CA ILE A 12 -3.15 1.34 3.41
C ILE A 12 -4.49 1.72 4.07
N GLU A 13 -5.49 0.84 4.06
CA GLU A 13 -6.80 1.10 4.68
C GLU A 13 -6.67 1.31 6.19
N GLU A 14 -5.98 0.44 6.91
CA GLU A 14 -5.71 0.60 8.34
C GLU A 14 -5.01 1.94 8.64
N THR A 15 -4.05 2.32 7.81
CA THR A 15 -3.37 3.63 7.96
C THR A 15 -4.31 4.80 7.68
N ILE A 16 -5.22 4.68 6.71
CA ILE A 16 -6.25 5.70 6.47
C ILE A 16 -7.17 5.84 7.68
N ASP A 17 -7.63 4.73 8.25
CA ASP A 17 -8.50 4.75 9.43
C ASP A 17 -7.80 5.41 10.63
N TYR A 18 -6.54 5.08 10.86
CA TYR A 18 -5.70 5.76 11.85
C TYR A 18 -5.62 7.28 11.60
N LEU A 19 -5.36 7.70 10.38
CA LEU A 19 -5.27 9.12 10.04
C LEU A 19 -6.61 9.85 10.16
N VAL A 20 -7.71 9.20 9.80
CA VAL A 20 -9.07 9.74 9.95
C VAL A 20 -9.42 9.87 11.42
N ALA A 21 -9.11 8.87 12.26
CA ALA A 21 -9.28 8.95 13.71
C ALA A 21 -8.47 10.10 14.33
N ALA A 22 -7.30 10.41 13.76
CA ALA A 22 -6.48 11.57 14.12
C ALA A 22 -7.01 12.91 13.53
N GLY A 23 -8.22 12.93 12.96
CA GLY A 23 -8.88 14.12 12.42
C GLY A 23 -8.33 14.59 11.07
N LYS A 24 -7.60 13.75 10.33
CA LYS A 24 -7.12 14.08 8.98
C LYS A 24 -8.21 13.82 7.95
N LYS A 25 -8.31 14.70 6.94
CA LYS A 25 -9.24 14.54 5.81
C LYS A 25 -8.52 13.83 4.68
N VAL A 26 -8.45 12.53 4.74
CA VAL A 26 -7.76 11.66 3.79
C VAL A 26 -8.66 10.51 3.36
N GLY A 27 -8.34 9.88 2.25
CA GLY A 27 -9.02 8.70 1.74
C GLY A 27 -8.16 7.97 0.74
N VAL A 28 -8.60 6.78 0.33
CA VAL A 28 -7.92 5.94 -0.65
C VAL A 28 -8.91 5.43 -1.71
N VAL A 29 -8.45 5.33 -2.94
CA VAL A 29 -9.14 4.62 -4.02
C VAL A 29 -8.25 3.44 -4.44
N LYS A 30 -8.76 2.22 -4.27
CA LYS A 30 -8.05 0.99 -4.69
C LYS A 30 -8.48 0.59 -6.10
N VAL A 31 -7.56 0.69 -7.06
CA VAL A 31 -7.80 0.24 -8.44
C VAL A 31 -7.56 -1.27 -8.52
N ARG A 32 -8.63 -2.07 -8.39
CA ARG A 32 -8.55 -3.53 -8.43
C ARG A 32 -8.51 -4.09 -9.85
N LEU A 33 -9.28 -3.50 -10.76
CA LEU A 33 -9.30 -3.85 -12.17
C LEU A 33 -8.58 -2.74 -12.96
N TYR A 34 -7.32 -3.02 -13.30
CA TYR A 34 -6.51 -2.02 -13.98
C TYR A 34 -6.78 -1.96 -15.50
N ARG A 35 -7.10 -3.09 -16.13
CA ARG A 35 -7.47 -3.15 -17.55
C ARG A 35 -8.71 -4.03 -17.76
N PRO A 36 -9.74 -3.55 -18.49
CA PRO A 36 -9.86 -2.20 -19.06
C PRO A 36 -9.98 -1.13 -17.95
N PHE A 37 -9.31 0.01 -18.12
CA PHE A 37 -9.37 1.11 -17.15
C PHE A 37 -10.71 1.84 -17.26
N SER A 38 -11.43 1.98 -16.14
CA SER A 38 -12.69 2.70 -16.08
C SER A 38 -12.48 4.11 -15.55
N ALA A 39 -12.35 5.09 -16.45
CA ALA A 39 -12.26 6.50 -16.09
C ALA A 39 -13.51 6.96 -15.32
N GLU A 40 -14.70 6.52 -15.74
CA GLU A 40 -15.95 6.86 -15.07
C GLU A 40 -15.98 6.39 -13.62
N ALA A 41 -15.59 5.13 -13.36
CA ALA A 41 -15.54 4.59 -12.01
C ALA A 41 -14.55 5.34 -11.12
N LEU A 42 -13.37 5.71 -11.66
CA LEU A 42 -12.39 6.51 -10.96
C LEU A 42 -12.95 7.88 -10.58
N ILE A 43 -13.52 8.60 -11.54
CA ILE A 43 -14.06 9.94 -11.34
C ILE A 43 -15.19 9.95 -10.32
N ASN A 44 -16.09 8.95 -10.37
CA ASN A 44 -17.19 8.81 -9.43
C ASN A 44 -16.70 8.46 -8.00
N ALA A 45 -15.56 7.76 -7.87
CA ALA A 45 -14.99 7.42 -6.57
C ALA A 45 -14.26 8.60 -5.89
N ILE A 46 -13.87 9.63 -6.65
CA ILE A 46 -13.11 10.77 -6.12
C ILE A 46 -14.07 11.95 -5.85
N PRO A 47 -14.30 12.35 -4.59
CA PRO A 47 -15.13 13.53 -4.27
C PRO A 47 -14.63 14.80 -4.97
N GLU A 48 -15.55 15.68 -5.33
CA GLU A 48 -15.21 16.99 -5.97
C GLU A 48 -14.37 17.91 -5.07
N THR A 49 -14.45 17.69 -3.76
CA THR A 49 -13.69 18.45 -2.76
C THR A 49 -12.20 18.10 -2.71
N VAL A 50 -11.79 17.02 -3.39
CA VAL A 50 -10.38 16.58 -3.41
C VAL A 50 -9.54 17.56 -4.22
N LYS A 51 -8.51 18.11 -3.58
CA LYS A 51 -7.59 19.07 -4.19
C LYS A 51 -6.24 18.47 -4.56
N GLN A 52 -5.88 17.36 -3.93
CA GLN A 52 -4.60 16.71 -4.13
C GLN A 52 -4.77 15.19 -4.17
N ILE A 53 -4.07 14.55 -5.08
CA ILE A 53 -4.07 13.10 -5.27
C ILE A 53 -2.61 12.65 -5.37
N SER A 54 -2.25 11.60 -4.65
CA SER A 54 -0.99 10.90 -4.86
C SER A 54 -1.29 9.55 -5.48
N VAL A 55 -0.77 9.30 -6.66
CA VAL A 55 -0.94 8.04 -7.38
C VAL A 55 0.28 7.18 -7.13
N LEU A 56 0.05 5.97 -6.63
CA LEU A 56 1.12 5.05 -6.29
C LEU A 56 1.15 3.88 -7.28
N ASP A 57 2.25 3.77 -7.99
CA ASP A 57 2.55 2.68 -8.91
C ASP A 57 3.63 1.75 -8.33
N ARG A 58 3.44 0.43 -8.47
CA ARG A 58 4.43 -0.58 -8.06
C ARG A 58 5.39 -0.95 -9.20
N THR A 59 5.66 -0.01 -10.07
CA THR A 59 6.57 -0.16 -11.21
C THR A 59 7.38 1.11 -11.41
N LYS A 60 8.43 1.02 -12.20
CA LYS A 60 9.20 2.14 -12.72
C LYS A 60 9.27 2.04 -14.23
N GLU A 61 8.87 3.10 -14.92
CA GLU A 61 8.90 3.22 -16.38
C GLU A 61 9.99 4.21 -16.81
N PRO A 62 11.24 3.76 -17.01
CA PRO A 62 12.32 4.64 -17.41
C PRO A 62 12.06 5.28 -18.78
N GLY A 63 12.19 6.61 -18.84
CA GLY A 63 11.97 7.37 -20.08
C GLY A 63 10.51 7.75 -20.35
N ALA A 64 9.55 7.28 -19.56
CA ALA A 64 8.16 7.76 -19.62
C ALA A 64 7.97 9.03 -18.79
N LEU A 65 6.90 9.79 -19.10
CA LEU A 65 6.51 10.97 -18.33
C LEU A 65 5.99 10.63 -16.91
N GLY A 66 5.68 9.37 -16.68
CA GLY A 66 5.23 8.85 -15.41
C GLY A 66 4.87 7.36 -15.54
N GLU A 67 4.59 6.74 -14.44
CA GLU A 67 4.19 5.35 -14.38
C GLU A 67 2.76 5.16 -14.93
N PRO A 68 2.37 3.93 -15.32
CA PRO A 68 1.14 3.69 -16.08
C PRO A 68 -0.14 4.16 -15.38
N LEU A 69 -0.32 3.86 -14.09
CA LEU A 69 -1.52 4.27 -13.37
C LEU A 69 -1.59 5.79 -13.21
N TYR A 70 -0.46 6.42 -12.93
CA TYR A 70 -0.39 7.88 -12.85
C TYR A 70 -0.85 8.54 -14.16
N GLN A 71 -0.41 8.04 -15.31
CA GLN A 71 -0.78 8.57 -16.62
C GLN A 71 -2.28 8.39 -16.88
N ASP A 72 -2.84 7.20 -16.58
CA ASP A 72 -4.27 6.93 -16.75
C ASP A 72 -5.13 7.83 -15.86
N VAL A 73 -4.73 8.04 -14.60
CA VAL A 73 -5.42 8.94 -13.66
C VAL A 73 -5.38 10.39 -14.16
N CYS A 74 -4.22 10.88 -14.62
CA CYS A 74 -4.09 12.22 -15.18
C CYS A 74 -4.98 12.39 -16.42
N SER A 75 -5.01 11.42 -17.32
CA SER A 75 -5.85 11.45 -18.51
C SER A 75 -7.33 11.49 -18.15
N ALA A 76 -7.77 10.60 -17.26
CA ALA A 76 -9.17 10.53 -16.81
C ALA A 76 -9.63 11.84 -16.14
N LEU A 77 -8.80 12.42 -15.30
CA LEU A 77 -9.10 13.72 -14.65
C LEU A 77 -9.19 14.86 -15.66
N THR A 78 -8.28 14.88 -16.63
CA THR A 78 -8.25 15.90 -17.69
C THR A 78 -9.51 15.82 -18.56
N GLU A 79 -9.90 14.61 -19.00
CA GLU A 79 -11.11 14.38 -19.78
C GLU A 79 -12.39 14.77 -19.01
N ALA A 80 -12.39 14.56 -17.70
CA ALA A 80 -13.49 14.97 -16.84
C ALA A 80 -13.48 16.46 -16.47
N GLY A 81 -12.52 17.25 -16.95
CA GLY A 81 -12.39 18.67 -16.62
C GLY A 81 -12.01 18.94 -15.15
N ARG A 82 -11.45 17.95 -14.45
CA ARG A 82 -11.01 18.08 -13.05
C ARG A 82 -9.51 18.32 -12.99
N ILE A 83 -9.08 19.29 -12.18
CA ILE A 83 -7.67 19.73 -12.12
C ILE A 83 -7.17 19.73 -10.65
N PRO A 84 -7.20 18.60 -9.92
CA PRO A 84 -6.48 18.52 -8.66
C PRO A 84 -4.97 18.50 -8.92
N LEU A 85 -4.17 18.79 -7.89
CA LEU A 85 -2.74 18.49 -7.97
C LEU A 85 -2.54 16.97 -7.92
N VAL A 86 -1.90 16.38 -8.93
CA VAL A 86 -1.61 14.95 -8.97
C VAL A 86 -0.11 14.73 -8.84
N LEU A 87 0.29 13.94 -7.85
CA LEU A 87 1.69 13.56 -7.61
C LEU A 87 1.87 12.07 -7.93
N ALA A 88 2.90 11.77 -8.72
CA ALA A 88 3.33 10.41 -8.99
C ALA A 88 4.21 9.88 -7.86
N GLY A 89 3.98 8.66 -7.42
CA GLY A 89 4.80 7.97 -6.43
C GLY A 89 5.05 6.51 -6.82
N ARG A 90 6.22 6.01 -6.47
CA ARG A 90 6.61 4.62 -6.64
C ARG A 90 6.75 3.96 -5.29
N TYR A 91 6.22 2.75 -5.15
CA TYR A 91 6.29 1.99 -3.91
C TYR A 91 6.56 0.50 -4.19
N GLY A 92 6.97 -0.23 -3.18
CA GLY A 92 7.08 -1.69 -3.23
C GLY A 92 8.05 -2.22 -4.29
N LEU A 93 8.96 -1.39 -4.80
CA LEU A 93 9.99 -1.81 -5.75
C LEU A 93 10.91 -2.84 -5.10
N SER A 94 11.46 -3.76 -5.89
CA SER A 94 12.29 -4.88 -5.39
C SER A 94 11.55 -5.75 -4.37
N SER A 95 10.24 -5.92 -4.51
CA SER A 95 9.38 -6.69 -3.60
C SER A 95 9.46 -6.23 -2.14
N LYS A 96 9.73 -4.94 -1.91
CA LYS A 96 9.71 -4.37 -0.57
C LYS A 96 8.28 -4.27 -0.03
N ASP A 97 8.15 -4.53 1.25
CA ASP A 97 6.88 -4.38 1.96
C ASP A 97 6.49 -2.90 2.05
N VAL A 98 5.19 -2.66 2.21
CA VAL A 98 4.64 -1.34 2.45
C VAL A 98 4.22 -1.25 3.91
N THR A 99 4.71 -0.24 4.61
CA THR A 99 4.41 -0.04 6.02
C THR A 99 3.48 1.17 6.24
N PRO A 100 2.75 1.22 7.36
CA PRO A 100 1.96 2.39 7.73
C PRO A 100 2.76 3.70 7.72
N ALA A 101 4.01 3.68 8.20
CA ALA A 101 4.88 4.86 8.17
C ALA A 101 5.14 5.37 6.75
N GLN A 102 5.28 4.47 5.78
CA GLN A 102 5.43 4.85 4.36
C GLN A 102 4.17 5.52 3.82
N VAL A 103 2.99 5.03 4.17
CA VAL A 103 1.71 5.64 3.78
C VAL A 103 1.57 7.03 4.41
N VAL A 104 1.90 7.19 5.68
CA VAL A 104 1.94 8.50 6.35
C VAL A 104 2.89 9.46 5.62
N ALA A 105 4.09 9.00 5.26
CA ALA A 105 5.08 9.80 4.53
C ALA A 105 4.55 10.32 3.18
N VAL A 106 3.74 9.53 2.47
CA VAL A 106 3.09 9.98 1.23
C VAL A 106 2.15 11.15 1.50
N PHE A 107 1.32 11.08 2.56
CA PHE A 107 0.44 12.19 2.93
C PHE A 107 1.19 13.41 3.43
N ASP A 108 2.30 13.23 4.13
CA ASP A 108 3.15 14.33 4.58
C ASP A 108 3.86 15.01 3.42
N ASN A 109 4.32 14.25 2.41
CA ASN A 109 4.81 14.82 1.16
C ASN A 109 3.75 15.69 0.45
N MET A 110 2.49 15.26 0.43
CA MET A 110 1.39 16.06 -0.17
C MET A 110 1.16 17.39 0.54
N LYS A 111 1.40 17.45 1.85
CA LYS A 111 1.26 18.68 2.66
C LYS A 111 2.50 19.56 2.60
N GLY A 112 3.68 18.93 2.57
CA GLY A 112 4.99 19.57 2.64
C GLY A 112 5.56 19.95 1.29
N GLU A 113 6.67 19.31 0.93
CA GLU A 113 7.48 19.61 -0.25
C GLU A 113 6.74 19.37 -1.57
N LYS A 114 5.76 18.43 -1.59
CA LYS A 114 5.03 18.01 -2.79
C LYS A 114 5.96 17.50 -3.88
N LYS A 115 6.98 16.74 -3.48
CA LYS A 115 7.89 16.10 -4.41
C LYS A 115 7.09 15.20 -5.36
N ASN A 116 7.24 15.45 -6.66
CA ASN A 116 6.61 14.63 -7.70
C ASN A 116 7.58 13.53 -8.17
N HIS A 117 7.05 12.45 -8.71
CA HIS A 117 7.83 11.27 -9.12
C HIS A 117 8.70 10.71 -7.98
N PHE A 118 8.17 10.77 -6.77
CA PHE A 118 8.88 10.28 -5.60
C PHE A 118 8.92 8.76 -5.51
N THR A 119 9.82 8.27 -4.69
CA THR A 119 9.91 6.86 -4.30
C THR A 119 9.81 6.75 -2.79
N VAL A 120 9.05 5.76 -2.31
CA VAL A 120 8.89 5.47 -0.88
C VAL A 120 9.27 4.02 -0.59
N GLY A 121 9.92 3.79 0.56
CA GLY A 121 10.31 2.46 1.03
C GLY A 121 11.63 1.93 0.49
N ILE A 122 12.26 2.63 -0.44
CA ILE A 122 13.65 2.38 -0.87
C ILE A 122 14.42 3.70 -0.92
N ILE A 123 15.74 3.61 -0.81
CA ILE A 123 16.63 4.75 -1.00
C ILE A 123 17.06 4.77 -2.46
N ASP A 124 16.69 5.84 -3.16
CA ASP A 124 17.16 6.14 -4.51
C ASP A 124 18.28 7.17 -4.41
N ASP A 125 19.51 6.71 -4.48
CA ASP A 125 20.72 7.50 -4.40
C ASP A 125 21.20 8.03 -5.75
N VAL A 126 20.53 7.64 -6.82
CA VAL A 126 20.85 8.09 -8.19
C VAL A 126 20.00 9.31 -8.57
N SER A 127 18.67 9.17 -8.48
CA SER A 127 17.74 10.24 -8.88
C SER A 127 17.30 11.12 -7.70
N MET A 128 17.65 10.76 -6.48
CA MET A 128 17.31 11.46 -5.23
C MET A 128 15.80 11.70 -5.08
N THR A 129 15.00 10.73 -5.53
CA THR A 129 13.53 10.84 -5.51
C THR A 129 12.88 10.31 -4.24
N SER A 130 13.65 9.69 -3.35
CA SER A 130 13.11 9.14 -2.09
C SER A 130 12.53 10.24 -1.20
N ILE A 131 11.42 9.92 -0.55
CA ILE A 131 10.87 10.72 0.55
C ILE A 131 11.24 10.08 1.89
N GLU A 132 11.40 10.91 2.90
CA GLU A 132 11.71 10.45 4.25
C GLU A 132 10.51 9.74 4.86
N VAL A 133 10.77 8.63 5.55
CA VAL A 133 9.77 7.84 6.28
C VAL A 133 10.04 8.03 7.76
N GLY A 134 9.01 8.48 8.47
CA GLY A 134 9.08 8.70 9.91
C GLY A 134 8.97 7.42 10.74
N ALA A 135 8.71 7.57 12.02
CA ALA A 135 8.49 6.43 12.92
C ALA A 135 7.20 5.68 12.56
N GLU A 136 7.21 4.38 12.81
CA GLU A 136 6.05 3.51 12.55
C GLU A 136 4.90 3.87 13.50
N PRO A 137 3.72 4.25 12.99
CA PRO A 137 2.56 4.49 13.84
C PRO A 137 1.96 3.17 14.31
N GLU A 138 1.40 3.15 15.51
CA GLU A 138 0.61 2.01 15.99
C GLU A 138 -0.78 2.06 15.38
N VAL A 139 -1.00 1.26 14.35
CA VAL A 139 -2.29 1.20 13.62
C VAL A 139 -3.08 -0.07 13.94
N THR A 140 -2.48 -1.01 14.68
CA THR A 140 -3.08 -2.29 15.01
C THR A 140 -4.19 -2.08 16.05
N ASP A 141 -5.34 -2.64 15.82
CA ASP A 141 -6.44 -2.66 16.78
C ASP A 141 -6.02 -3.44 18.04
N GLU A 142 -6.35 -2.91 19.24
CA GLU A 142 -6.01 -3.52 20.53
C GLU A 142 -6.59 -4.94 20.70
N SER A 143 -7.64 -5.28 19.96
CA SER A 143 -8.23 -6.63 19.95
C SER A 143 -7.44 -7.63 19.09
N THR A 144 -6.47 -7.18 18.31
CA THR A 144 -5.66 -8.01 17.41
C THR A 144 -4.56 -8.73 18.18
N ILE A 145 -4.51 -10.05 18.05
CA ILE A 145 -3.45 -10.89 18.63
C ILE A 145 -2.53 -11.33 17.51
N SER A 146 -1.31 -10.79 17.50
CA SER A 146 -0.26 -11.18 16.55
C SER A 146 0.61 -12.30 17.11
N CYS A 147 0.75 -13.38 16.34
CA CYS A 147 1.59 -14.53 16.70
C CYS A 147 2.61 -14.78 15.60
N LYS A 148 3.86 -15.01 15.99
CA LYS A 148 4.93 -15.38 15.06
C LYS A 148 5.44 -16.79 15.40
N PHE A 149 5.40 -17.68 14.41
CA PHE A 149 5.86 -19.04 14.53
C PHE A 149 7.13 -19.24 13.69
N TRP A 150 8.16 -19.77 14.29
CA TRP A 150 9.41 -20.08 13.63
C TRP A 150 9.58 -21.58 13.46
N GLY A 151 9.98 -22.02 12.28
CA GLY A 151 10.30 -23.40 11.97
C GLY A 151 11.59 -23.49 11.15
N LEU A 152 12.28 -24.62 11.27
CA LEU A 152 13.56 -24.87 10.59
C LEU A 152 13.39 -25.36 9.15
N GLY A 153 12.16 -25.38 8.65
CA GLY A 153 11.82 -25.94 7.35
C GLY A 153 11.60 -27.45 7.41
N SER A 154 10.60 -27.93 6.67
CA SER A 154 10.21 -29.35 6.60
C SER A 154 9.91 -30.02 7.96
N ASP A 155 9.63 -29.23 8.99
CA ASP A 155 9.41 -29.65 10.37
C ASP A 155 7.92 -29.73 10.76
N GLY A 156 7.02 -29.49 9.81
CA GLY A 156 5.58 -29.51 10.03
C GLY A 156 4.98 -28.20 10.58
N THR A 157 5.79 -27.17 10.85
CA THR A 157 5.33 -25.89 11.41
C THR A 157 4.23 -25.24 10.57
N VAL A 158 4.34 -25.27 9.24
CA VAL A 158 3.31 -24.74 8.33
C VAL A 158 1.97 -25.49 8.51
N GLY A 159 2.01 -26.81 8.58
CA GLY A 159 0.83 -27.66 8.83
C GLY A 159 0.20 -27.38 10.19
N ALA A 160 1.01 -27.26 11.23
CA ALA A 160 0.56 -26.92 12.58
C ALA A 160 -0.14 -25.56 12.63
N ASN A 161 0.44 -24.54 11.97
CA ASN A 161 -0.17 -23.22 11.87
C ASN A 161 -1.50 -23.23 11.13
N LYS A 162 -1.60 -23.94 9.99
CA LYS A 162 -2.86 -24.08 9.26
C LYS A 162 -3.96 -24.70 10.14
N ASN A 163 -3.60 -25.72 10.92
CA ASN A 163 -4.54 -26.33 11.85
C ASN A 163 -4.94 -25.38 12.99
N SER A 164 -4.01 -24.60 13.52
CA SER A 164 -4.31 -23.62 14.58
C SER A 164 -5.30 -22.56 14.09
N ILE A 165 -5.11 -22.02 12.88
CA ILE A 165 -6.03 -21.05 12.29
C ILE A 165 -7.42 -21.66 12.11
N LYS A 166 -7.48 -22.91 11.62
CA LYS A 166 -8.75 -23.61 11.44
C LYS A 166 -9.46 -23.82 12.78
N ILE A 167 -8.74 -24.23 13.82
CA ILE A 167 -9.30 -24.41 15.16
C ILE A 167 -9.85 -23.08 15.70
N ILE A 168 -9.13 -21.98 15.55
CA ILE A 168 -9.59 -20.66 15.99
C ILE A 168 -10.85 -20.27 15.23
N GLY A 169 -10.89 -20.41 13.91
CA GLY A 169 -12.07 -20.06 13.10
C GLY A 169 -13.27 -20.95 13.34
N ASP A 170 -13.07 -22.26 13.59
CA ASP A 170 -14.15 -23.22 13.81
C ASP A 170 -14.74 -23.18 15.25
N HIS A 171 -13.96 -22.72 16.22
CA HIS A 171 -14.31 -22.81 17.66
C HIS A 171 -14.42 -21.46 18.36
N THR A 172 -14.22 -20.35 17.67
CA THR A 172 -14.36 -19.00 18.23
C THR A 172 -15.04 -18.07 17.24
N ASP A 173 -15.60 -16.96 17.73
CA ASP A 173 -16.14 -15.88 16.89
C ASP A 173 -15.05 -14.94 16.34
N LYS A 174 -13.77 -15.33 16.45
CA LYS A 174 -12.63 -14.53 15.99
C LYS A 174 -12.28 -14.86 14.55
N TYR A 175 -11.86 -13.84 13.82
CA TYR A 175 -11.22 -14.02 12.52
C TYR A 175 -9.74 -14.39 12.74
N ALA A 176 -9.26 -15.38 11.98
CA ALA A 176 -7.87 -15.80 12.04
C ALA A 176 -7.26 -15.81 10.63
N GLN A 177 -6.11 -15.19 10.48
CA GLN A 177 -5.38 -15.11 9.22
C GLN A 177 -3.92 -15.47 9.46
N ALA A 178 -3.26 -16.11 8.50
CA ALA A 178 -1.83 -16.37 8.59
C ALA A 178 -1.14 -16.23 7.24
N TYR A 179 0.09 -15.77 7.33
CA TYR A 179 1.03 -15.65 6.22
C TYR A 179 2.18 -16.62 6.43
N PHE A 180 2.59 -17.26 5.34
CA PHE A 180 3.67 -18.24 5.37
C PHE A 180 4.79 -17.76 4.46
N CYS A 181 5.97 -17.58 5.03
CA CYS A 181 7.18 -17.20 4.32
C CYS A 181 8.26 -18.24 4.48
N LEU A 182 8.90 -18.63 3.40
CA LEU A 182 10.09 -19.48 3.42
C LEU A 182 11.32 -18.58 3.31
N LEU A 183 12.12 -18.52 4.37
CA LEU A 183 13.41 -17.85 4.34
C LEU A 183 14.43 -18.82 3.72
N TYR A 184 14.80 -18.58 2.47
CA TYR A 184 15.93 -19.25 1.85
C TYR A 184 17.20 -18.47 2.22
N THR A 185 18.01 -19.04 3.09
CA THR A 185 19.41 -18.64 3.19
C THR A 185 20.15 -19.29 2.02
N SER A 186 20.43 -18.55 0.96
CA SER A 186 21.42 -19.03 0.01
C SER A 186 22.78 -19.07 0.72
N PRO A 187 23.50 -20.19 0.71
CA PRO A 187 24.89 -20.17 1.13
C PRO A 187 25.65 -19.23 0.19
N SER A 188 26.19 -18.18 0.75
CA SER A 188 27.15 -17.30 0.09
C SER A 188 28.48 -18.00 -0.10
#